data_a96467ff4c5da7d6c9f0460ab0a7b4b1
#
_entry.id   a96467ff4c5da7d6c9f0460ab0a7b4b1
#
_cell.length_a   1.000
_cell.length_b   1.000
_cell.length_c   1.000
_cell.angle_alpha   90.00
_cell.angle_beta   90.00
_cell.angle_gamma   90.00
#
_symmetry.space_group_name_H-M   'P 1'
#
loop_
_entity.id
_entity.type
_entity.pdbx_description
1 polymer ?
#
loop_
_entity_poly.entity_id
_entity_poly.type
_entity_poly.pdbx_seq_one_letter_code
_entity_poly.pdbx_strand_id
1 'polypeptide(L)'
;MKTVPFGTTDTRVPNVIAGMMRIADKTDEQIRELYTTARETGIDFFDHADIYGIGHPGGVHLCERRFAEALSLSPSEREGITLQTKTGIVPGRGYDHSYEHIVASVEESLKALNTDHIDVLLLHRPDALVEPEEVARAFDHLEAGGKVRAFGVSNHTPRQIDLLRTAVTQPIVANQVQLSITHSTIVAQGISSNMAGADDSITRDGGGLVDHARINGITLQAWSPFQKGAQGGVFFDSEDHRELNAELERLAEKYRVTPIAIATAWITRHPAGMQVVLGTTNPGRVTDAAAGSDLPLTRSEWYGLFQAAGHNVP
;
A
#
# COMPACT_ATOMS: atom_id res chain seq x y z
N MET A 1 3.47 9.92 -14.77
CA MET A 1 2.87 9.34 -13.53
C MET A 1 1.52 9.99 -13.28
N LYS A 2 0.47 9.18 -13.13
CA LYS A 2 -0.86 9.66 -12.75
C LYS A 2 -0.90 9.96 -11.26
N THR A 3 -1.65 11.00 -10.86
CA THR A 3 -1.91 11.30 -9.45
C THR A 3 -3.37 11.05 -9.10
N VAL A 4 -3.61 10.70 -7.84
CA VAL A 4 -4.94 10.50 -7.27
C VAL A 4 -5.12 11.44 -6.07
N PRO A 5 -6.36 11.80 -5.69
CA PRO A 5 -6.62 12.47 -4.41
C PRO A 5 -6.10 11.63 -3.25
N PHE A 6 -5.59 12.25 -2.20
CA PHE A 6 -5.10 11.55 -1.02
C PHE A 6 -6.05 11.77 0.16
N GLY A 7 -6.88 10.79 0.39
CA GLY A 7 -7.96 10.92 1.35
C GLY A 7 -8.92 12.07 1.00
N THR A 8 -9.34 12.80 2.02
CA THR A 8 -10.16 14.02 1.90
C THR A 8 -9.32 15.30 1.91
N THR A 9 -7.99 15.18 1.80
CA THR A 9 -7.09 16.34 1.77
C THR A 9 -7.06 16.98 0.38
N ASP A 10 -6.55 18.20 0.29
CA ASP A 10 -6.29 18.89 -0.99
C ASP A 10 -5.05 18.34 -1.71
N THR A 11 -4.33 17.39 -1.10
CA THR A 11 -3.10 16.82 -1.64
C THR A 11 -3.40 15.77 -2.69
N ARG A 12 -2.59 15.75 -3.74
CA ARG A 12 -2.58 14.69 -4.75
C ARG A 12 -1.25 13.95 -4.68
N VAL A 13 -1.31 12.64 -4.76
CA VAL A 13 -0.14 11.74 -4.66
C VAL A 13 -0.04 10.83 -5.88
N PRO A 14 1.14 10.31 -6.24
CA PRO A 14 1.28 9.34 -7.32
C PRO A 14 0.48 8.09 -7.01
N ASN A 15 -0.07 7.45 -8.04
CA ASN A 15 -0.82 6.20 -7.87
C ASN A 15 0.07 4.94 -7.87
N VAL A 16 1.38 5.11 -7.91
CA VAL A 16 2.38 4.05 -7.66
C VAL A 16 3.31 4.51 -6.54
N ILE A 17 3.55 3.63 -5.58
CA ILE A 17 4.35 3.85 -4.37
C ILE A 17 5.54 2.88 -4.39
N ALA A 18 6.73 3.35 -4.03
CA ALA A 18 7.90 2.50 -3.85
C ALA A 18 7.94 1.94 -2.41
N GLY A 19 7.72 0.64 -2.25
CA GLY A 19 7.77 -0.04 -0.95
C GLY A 19 9.19 -0.47 -0.59
N MET A 20 9.66 -0.11 0.60
CA MET A 20 11.03 -0.29 1.07
C MET A 20 11.23 -1.51 1.98
N MET A 21 10.28 -2.44 2.05
CA MET A 21 10.35 -3.60 2.95
C MET A 21 11.56 -4.52 2.67
N ARG A 22 12.08 -4.57 1.43
CA ARG A 22 13.11 -5.53 1.00
C ARG A 22 14.48 -4.92 0.78
N ILE A 23 14.80 -3.80 1.44
CA ILE A 23 16.10 -3.14 1.31
C ILE A 23 17.10 -3.51 2.42
N ALA A 24 16.70 -4.35 3.38
CA ALA A 24 17.52 -4.70 4.54
C ALA A 24 18.90 -5.28 4.19
N ASP A 25 18.99 -6.05 3.11
CA ASP A 25 20.20 -6.72 2.61
C ASP A 25 20.84 -6.04 1.39
N LYS A 26 20.33 -4.90 0.97
CA LYS A 26 20.81 -4.18 -0.21
C LYS A 26 22.01 -3.30 0.10
N THR A 27 22.91 -3.14 -0.88
CA THR A 27 24.00 -2.15 -0.77
C THR A 27 23.43 -0.72 -0.89
N ASP A 28 24.20 0.26 -0.45
CA ASP A 28 23.82 1.67 -0.58
C ASP A 28 23.62 2.07 -2.04
N GLU A 29 24.47 1.56 -2.95
CA GLU A 29 24.35 1.78 -4.40
C GLU A 29 23.02 1.25 -4.93
N GLN A 30 22.62 0.04 -4.51
CA GLN A 30 21.35 -0.56 -4.93
C GLN A 30 20.13 0.23 -4.40
N ILE A 31 20.22 0.75 -3.18
CA ILE A 31 19.16 1.59 -2.60
C ILE A 31 19.08 2.93 -3.33
N ARG A 32 20.23 3.56 -3.63
CA ARG A 32 20.28 4.80 -4.42
C ARG A 32 19.74 4.61 -5.83
N GLU A 33 20.12 3.52 -6.50
CA GLU A 33 19.61 3.20 -7.84
C GLU A 33 18.09 3.01 -7.83
N LEU A 34 17.55 2.27 -6.85
CA LEU A 34 16.12 2.09 -6.68
C LEU A 34 15.39 3.43 -6.46
N TYR A 35 15.91 4.26 -5.56
CA TYR A 35 15.39 5.61 -5.29
C TYR A 35 15.40 6.49 -6.53
N THR A 36 16.55 6.57 -7.21
CA THR A 36 16.71 7.41 -8.41
C THR A 36 15.74 6.97 -9.50
N THR A 37 15.64 5.67 -9.77
CA THR A 37 14.70 5.13 -10.77
C THR A 37 13.24 5.46 -10.39
N ALA A 38 12.88 5.33 -9.12
CA ALA A 38 11.54 5.71 -8.67
C ALA A 38 11.27 7.20 -8.95
N ARG A 39 12.19 8.09 -8.58
CA ARG A 39 12.08 9.53 -8.83
C ARG A 39 12.00 9.88 -10.31
N GLU A 40 12.83 9.28 -11.16
CA GLU A 40 12.84 9.48 -12.61
C GLU A 40 11.54 9.02 -13.29
N THR A 41 10.87 8.02 -12.74
CA THR A 41 9.56 7.56 -13.22
C THR A 41 8.37 8.35 -12.62
N GLY A 42 8.65 9.34 -11.76
CA GLY A 42 7.65 10.20 -11.12
C GLY A 42 7.04 9.62 -9.85
N ILE A 43 7.69 8.62 -9.25
CA ILE A 43 7.33 8.09 -7.93
C ILE A 43 8.09 8.91 -6.88
N ASP A 44 7.36 9.69 -6.09
CA ASP A 44 7.89 10.47 -4.96
C ASP A 44 7.33 10.02 -3.61
N PHE A 45 6.65 8.88 -3.57
CA PHE A 45 6.03 8.30 -2.39
C PHE A 45 6.73 6.99 -2.01
N PHE A 46 7.30 6.93 -0.79
CA PHE A 46 8.07 5.80 -0.26
C PHE A 46 7.39 5.23 0.98
N ASP A 47 7.14 3.90 0.97
CA ASP A 47 6.40 3.19 2.00
C ASP A 47 7.32 2.32 2.85
N HIS A 48 7.36 2.62 4.14
CA HIS A 48 8.12 1.93 5.18
C HIS A 48 7.20 1.27 6.23
N ALA A 49 7.81 0.64 7.21
CA ALA A 49 7.22 0.27 8.49
C ALA A 49 8.33 0.03 9.52
N ASP A 50 8.03 0.28 10.79
CA ASP A 50 8.92 0.02 11.92
C ASP A 50 9.45 -1.41 11.96
N ILE A 51 8.61 -2.39 11.63
CA ILE A 51 8.98 -3.81 11.65
C ILE A 51 9.81 -4.28 10.45
N TYR A 52 10.01 -3.43 9.43
CA TYR A 52 10.74 -3.86 8.23
C TYR A 52 12.24 -4.04 8.55
N GLY A 53 12.72 -5.28 8.33
CA GLY A 53 14.05 -5.73 8.70
C GLY A 53 14.05 -6.82 9.76
N ILE A 54 12.89 -7.20 10.30
CA ILE A 54 12.78 -8.37 11.20
C ILE A 54 13.33 -9.60 10.47
N GLY A 55 14.16 -10.37 11.19
CA GLY A 55 14.88 -11.53 10.65
C GLY A 55 16.27 -11.20 10.11
N HIS A 56 16.63 -9.92 9.98
CA HIS A 56 17.99 -9.48 9.69
C HIS A 56 18.69 -8.94 10.95
N PRO A 57 20.04 -8.99 11.01
CA PRO A 57 20.78 -8.28 12.06
C PRO A 57 20.44 -6.78 12.03
N GLY A 58 19.95 -6.25 13.13
CA GLY A 58 19.46 -4.86 13.20
C GLY A 58 17.97 -4.72 13.44
N GLY A 59 17.18 -5.78 13.18
CA GLY A 59 15.79 -5.93 13.63
C GLY A 59 14.82 -4.84 13.15
N VAL A 60 13.99 -4.36 14.06
CA VAL A 60 13.01 -3.28 13.81
C VAL A 60 13.72 -1.98 13.38
N HIS A 61 13.03 -1.16 12.60
CA HIS A 61 13.55 0.08 11.99
C HIS A 61 14.75 -0.10 11.05
N LEU A 62 15.16 -1.34 10.71
CA LEU A 62 16.36 -1.55 9.88
C LEU A 62 16.19 -0.94 8.48
N CYS A 63 15.07 -1.19 7.82
CA CYS A 63 14.84 -0.65 6.47
C CYS A 63 14.74 0.88 6.47
N GLU A 64 14.19 1.47 7.53
CA GLU A 64 14.16 2.93 7.72
C GLU A 64 15.58 3.49 7.85
N ARG A 65 16.43 2.90 8.70
CA ARG A 65 17.84 3.29 8.83
C ARG A 65 18.62 3.12 7.53
N ARG A 66 18.47 1.96 6.86
CA ARG A 66 19.14 1.70 5.58
C ARG A 66 18.77 2.73 4.50
N PHE A 67 17.52 3.14 4.46
CA PHE A 67 17.06 4.19 3.55
C PHE A 67 17.75 5.53 3.85
N ALA A 68 17.73 5.96 5.10
CA ALA A 68 18.34 7.21 5.52
C ALA A 68 19.87 7.23 5.31
N GLU A 69 20.57 6.16 5.71
CA GLU A 69 22.02 6.03 5.56
C GLU A 69 22.45 6.04 4.09
N ALA A 70 21.76 5.26 3.25
CA ALA A 70 22.09 5.15 1.83
C ALA A 70 21.85 6.46 1.08
N LEU A 71 20.79 7.19 1.39
CA LEU A 71 20.40 8.37 0.60
C LEU A 71 20.96 9.66 1.15
N SER A 72 21.05 9.81 2.47
CA SER A 72 21.52 11.03 3.14
C SER A 72 20.88 12.30 2.56
N LEU A 73 19.55 12.29 2.44
CA LEU A 73 18.78 13.34 1.77
C LEU A 73 19.02 14.71 2.41
N SER A 74 19.25 15.71 1.58
CA SER A 74 19.19 17.10 2.01
C SER A 74 17.79 17.51 2.43
N PRO A 75 17.59 18.58 3.21
CA PRO A 75 16.25 19.06 3.58
C PRO A 75 15.33 19.30 2.37
N SER A 76 15.86 19.85 1.27
CA SER A 76 15.07 20.08 0.06
C SER A 76 14.68 18.79 -0.68
N GLU A 77 15.53 17.79 -0.66
CA GLU A 77 15.21 16.46 -1.22
C GLU A 77 14.16 15.75 -0.36
N ARG A 78 14.28 15.86 0.98
CA ARG A 78 13.30 15.32 1.92
C ARG A 78 11.90 15.93 1.73
N GLU A 79 11.80 17.24 1.56
CA GLU A 79 10.54 17.92 1.26
C GLU A 79 9.98 17.56 -0.13
N GLY A 80 10.81 17.06 -1.04
CA GLY A 80 10.41 16.64 -2.38
C GLY A 80 9.84 15.21 -2.45
N ILE A 81 9.66 14.54 -1.31
CA ILE A 81 9.12 13.17 -1.23
C ILE A 81 8.06 13.03 -0.13
N THR A 82 7.21 12.03 -0.28
CA THR A 82 6.28 11.58 0.76
C THR A 82 6.84 10.35 1.44
N LEU A 83 7.11 10.42 2.75
CA LEU A 83 7.48 9.29 3.58
C LEU A 83 6.27 8.76 4.35
N GLN A 84 5.89 7.53 4.08
CA GLN A 84 4.90 6.78 4.83
C GLN A 84 5.60 5.73 5.68
N THR A 85 5.23 5.61 6.95
CA THR A 85 5.64 4.47 7.78
C THR A 85 4.46 3.93 8.58
N LYS A 86 4.68 2.84 9.31
CA LYS A 86 3.62 2.12 10.01
C LYS A 86 4.10 1.70 11.38
N THR A 87 3.16 1.61 12.32
CA THR A 87 3.39 1.14 13.71
C THR A 87 2.26 0.23 14.20
N GLY A 88 2.43 -0.35 15.36
CA GLY A 88 1.39 -1.12 16.05
C GLY A 88 1.56 -2.64 15.99
N ILE A 89 2.54 -3.17 15.26
CA ILE A 89 2.92 -4.59 15.36
C ILE A 89 4.08 -4.73 16.33
N VAL A 90 3.87 -5.53 17.39
CA VAL A 90 4.92 -5.85 18.38
C VAL A 90 5.43 -7.27 18.12
N PRO A 91 6.65 -7.42 17.56
CA PRO A 91 7.16 -8.72 17.18
C PRO A 91 7.18 -9.72 18.36
N GLY A 92 6.59 -10.93 18.14
CA GLY A 92 6.51 -11.98 19.13
C GLY A 92 5.48 -11.77 20.26
N ARG A 93 4.70 -10.65 20.21
CA ARG A 93 3.67 -10.34 21.21
C ARG A 93 2.28 -10.13 20.61
N GLY A 94 2.17 -9.55 19.41
CA GLY A 94 0.90 -9.24 18.76
C GLY A 94 0.81 -7.79 18.30
N TYR A 95 -0.22 -7.07 18.75
CA TYR A 95 -0.48 -5.69 18.35
C TYR A 95 -0.61 -4.80 19.58
N ASP A 96 -0.25 -3.51 19.42
CA ASP A 96 -0.36 -2.53 20.50
C ASP A 96 -0.64 -1.14 19.90
N HIS A 97 -1.85 -0.63 20.12
CA HIS A 97 -2.28 0.71 19.72
C HIS A 97 -2.45 1.65 20.92
N SER A 98 -1.75 1.38 22.02
CA SER A 98 -1.68 2.31 23.14
C SER A 98 -0.99 3.62 22.73
N TYR A 99 -1.31 4.69 23.44
CA TYR A 99 -0.66 5.99 23.27
C TYR A 99 0.87 5.88 23.37
N GLU A 100 1.33 5.19 24.42
CA GLU A 100 2.76 5.03 24.72
C GLU A 100 3.51 4.32 23.59
N HIS A 101 2.92 3.23 23.05
CA HIS A 101 3.56 2.46 21.99
C HIS A 101 3.59 3.25 20.67
N ILE A 102 2.47 3.86 20.26
CA ILE A 102 2.39 4.64 19.02
C ILE A 102 3.42 5.78 19.04
N VAL A 103 3.45 6.57 20.13
CA VAL A 103 4.37 7.71 20.24
C VAL A 103 5.83 7.25 20.25
N ALA A 104 6.16 6.22 21.06
CA ALA A 104 7.53 5.71 21.14
C ALA A 104 8.01 5.16 19.77
N SER A 105 7.19 4.39 19.07
CA SER A 105 7.53 3.84 17.76
C SER A 105 7.75 4.94 16.72
N VAL A 106 6.94 5.99 16.71
CA VAL A 106 7.13 7.13 15.80
C VAL A 106 8.43 7.88 16.10
N GLU A 107 8.77 8.10 17.38
CA GLU A 107 10.05 8.73 17.75
C GLU A 107 11.26 7.92 17.26
N GLU A 108 11.20 6.60 17.35
CA GLU A 108 12.26 5.73 16.81
C GLU A 108 12.29 5.73 15.28
N SER A 109 11.13 5.76 14.59
CA SER A 109 11.06 5.90 13.13
C SER A 109 11.64 7.23 12.65
N LEU A 110 11.37 8.34 13.33
CA LEU A 110 11.96 9.65 13.02
C LEU A 110 13.49 9.64 13.11
N LYS A 111 14.02 9.02 14.17
CA LYS A 111 15.48 8.83 14.33
C LYS A 111 16.04 7.93 13.24
N ALA A 112 15.38 6.80 12.95
CA ALA A 112 15.83 5.82 11.96
C ALA A 112 15.83 6.42 10.54
N LEU A 113 14.80 7.18 10.19
CA LEU A 113 14.67 7.88 8.90
C LEU A 113 15.50 9.16 8.81
N ASN A 114 16.13 9.60 9.93
CA ASN A 114 16.88 10.85 10.03
C ASN A 114 16.07 12.06 9.52
N THR A 115 14.84 12.20 10.00
CA THR A 115 13.90 13.25 9.61
C THR A 115 13.17 13.80 10.83
N ASP A 116 12.68 15.02 10.76
CA ASP A 116 11.89 15.67 11.81
C ASP A 116 10.38 15.39 11.70
N HIS A 117 9.93 14.87 10.54
CA HIS A 117 8.53 14.55 10.32
C HIS A 117 8.32 13.31 9.43
N ILE A 118 7.16 12.69 9.58
CA ILE A 118 6.58 11.64 8.75
C ILE A 118 5.36 12.24 8.04
N ASP A 119 5.25 12.06 6.72
CA ASP A 119 4.10 12.60 5.99
C ASP A 119 2.84 11.79 6.24
N VAL A 120 2.97 10.45 6.38
CA VAL A 120 1.83 9.56 6.61
C VAL A 120 2.20 8.46 7.61
N LEU A 121 1.43 8.35 8.69
CA LEU A 121 1.54 7.26 9.65
C LEU A 121 0.35 6.31 9.49
N LEU A 122 0.60 5.01 9.32
CA LEU A 122 -0.45 3.99 9.31
C LEU A 122 -0.41 3.13 10.59
N LEU A 123 -1.59 2.81 11.15
CA LEU A 123 -1.74 1.67 12.04
C LEU A 123 -1.63 0.39 11.22
N HIS A 124 -0.59 -0.43 11.45
CA HIS A 124 -0.15 -1.47 10.50
C HIS A 124 -1.11 -2.66 10.39
N ARG A 125 -1.77 -3.03 11.49
CA ARG A 125 -2.79 -4.08 11.59
C ARG A 125 -3.81 -3.68 12.64
N PRO A 126 -5.05 -4.17 12.55
CA PRO A 126 -6.01 -3.97 13.64
C PRO A 126 -5.51 -4.58 14.95
N ASP A 127 -5.65 -3.85 16.04
CA ASP A 127 -5.49 -4.35 17.39
C ASP A 127 -6.88 -4.70 17.96
N ALA A 128 -7.04 -5.94 18.45
CA ALA A 128 -8.29 -6.40 19.06
C ALA A 128 -8.58 -5.74 20.42
N LEU A 129 -7.57 -5.14 21.02
CA LEU A 129 -7.66 -4.45 22.32
C LEU A 129 -7.58 -2.92 22.17
N VAL A 130 -7.78 -2.40 20.96
CA VAL A 130 -7.70 -0.97 20.68
C VAL A 130 -8.72 -0.18 21.49
N GLU A 131 -8.23 0.87 22.16
CA GLU A 131 -9.05 1.92 22.76
C GLU A 131 -8.95 3.16 21.85
N PRO A 132 -10.01 3.55 21.13
CA PRO A 132 -9.97 4.67 20.18
C PRO A 132 -9.45 5.98 20.77
N GLU A 133 -9.71 6.22 22.06
CA GLU A 133 -9.27 7.40 22.80
C GLU A 133 -7.73 7.43 22.97
N GLU A 134 -7.07 6.27 23.13
CA GLU A 134 -5.61 6.18 23.19
C GLU A 134 -4.99 6.55 21.85
N VAL A 135 -5.58 6.02 20.76
CA VAL A 135 -5.14 6.35 19.38
C VAL A 135 -5.34 7.84 19.12
N ALA A 136 -6.50 8.41 19.49
CA ALA A 136 -6.79 9.83 19.32
C ALA A 136 -5.76 10.71 20.05
N ARG A 137 -5.45 10.41 21.33
CA ARG A 137 -4.42 11.12 22.09
C ARG A 137 -3.04 11.05 21.42
N ALA A 138 -2.66 9.89 20.88
CA ALA A 138 -1.39 9.72 20.19
C ALA A 138 -1.35 10.56 18.91
N PHE A 139 -2.42 10.54 18.12
CA PHE A 139 -2.50 11.31 16.87
C PHE A 139 -2.49 12.82 17.16
N ASP A 140 -3.25 13.29 18.12
CA ASP A 140 -3.25 14.70 18.56
C ASP A 140 -1.85 15.16 18.99
N HIS A 141 -1.14 14.34 19.79
CA HIS A 141 0.21 14.62 20.24
C HIS A 141 1.19 14.73 19.07
N LEU A 142 1.15 13.78 18.15
CA LEU A 142 2.08 13.71 17.01
C LEU A 142 1.80 14.81 15.99
N GLU A 143 0.55 15.14 15.73
CA GLU A 143 0.14 16.23 14.84
C GLU A 143 0.52 17.59 15.43
N ALA A 144 0.16 17.85 16.70
CA ALA A 144 0.50 19.10 17.38
C ALA A 144 2.00 19.33 17.51
N GLY A 145 2.78 18.23 17.63
CA GLY A 145 4.25 18.28 17.62
C GLY A 145 4.86 18.44 16.22
N GLY A 146 4.06 18.47 15.16
CA GLY A 146 4.55 18.54 13.77
C GLY A 146 5.28 17.28 13.30
N LYS A 147 5.16 16.16 14.03
CA LYS A 147 5.88 14.91 13.78
C LYS A 147 5.21 14.03 12.73
N VAL A 148 3.89 14.14 12.59
CA VAL A 148 3.09 13.41 11.61
C VAL A 148 2.11 14.36 10.94
N ARG A 149 2.05 14.35 9.61
CA ARG A 149 1.20 15.26 8.81
C ARG A 149 -0.17 14.67 8.49
N ALA A 150 -0.26 13.33 8.34
CA ALA A 150 -1.51 12.64 8.02
C ALA A 150 -1.53 11.21 8.60
N PHE A 151 -2.74 10.69 8.83
CA PHE A 151 -2.95 9.42 9.49
C PHE A 151 -3.80 8.48 8.63
N GLY A 152 -3.48 7.19 8.71
CA GLY A 152 -4.24 6.15 8.01
C GLY A 152 -4.14 4.82 8.74
N VAL A 153 -4.64 3.79 8.09
CA VAL A 153 -4.65 2.42 8.61
C VAL A 153 -4.17 1.43 7.56
N SER A 154 -3.90 0.20 7.98
CA SER A 154 -3.62 -0.90 7.08
C SER A 154 -4.39 -2.15 7.52
N ASN A 155 -5.03 -2.83 6.57
CA ASN A 155 -5.81 -4.06 6.79
C ASN A 155 -7.01 -3.90 7.75
N HIS A 156 -7.54 -2.70 7.92
CA HIS A 156 -8.73 -2.46 8.73
C HIS A 156 -10.00 -2.69 7.92
N THR A 157 -10.98 -3.29 8.57
CA THR A 157 -12.35 -3.40 8.03
C THR A 157 -13.07 -2.05 8.11
N PRO A 158 -14.16 -1.85 7.35
CA PRO A 158 -14.99 -0.64 7.46
C PRO A 158 -15.41 -0.32 8.90
N ARG A 159 -15.84 -1.33 9.65
CA ARG A 159 -16.30 -1.14 11.05
C ARG A 159 -15.20 -0.81 12.04
N GLN A 160 -13.99 -1.30 11.80
CA GLN A 160 -12.83 -0.92 12.63
C GLN A 160 -12.43 0.53 12.37
N ILE A 161 -12.55 1.01 11.14
CA ILE A 161 -12.36 2.43 10.82
C ILE A 161 -13.46 3.28 11.47
N ASP A 162 -14.72 2.85 11.38
CA ASP A 162 -15.85 3.55 12.03
C ASP A 162 -15.64 3.62 13.56
N LEU A 163 -15.12 2.54 14.18
CA LEU A 163 -14.80 2.50 15.61
C LEU A 163 -13.70 3.53 15.96
N LEU A 164 -12.60 3.58 15.23
CA LEU A 164 -11.54 4.57 15.47
C LEU A 164 -12.09 6.00 15.39
N ARG A 165 -12.96 6.28 14.42
CA ARG A 165 -13.59 7.59 14.22
C ARG A 165 -14.55 8.03 15.34
N THR A 166 -14.85 7.17 16.32
CA THR A 166 -15.60 7.59 17.50
C THR A 166 -14.82 8.54 18.39
N ALA A 167 -13.49 8.50 18.34
CA ALA A 167 -12.58 9.37 19.10
C ALA A 167 -11.58 10.11 18.22
N VAL A 168 -11.02 9.47 17.17
CA VAL A 168 -10.06 10.08 16.26
C VAL A 168 -10.75 11.12 15.37
N THR A 169 -10.29 12.35 15.45
CA THR A 169 -10.84 13.49 14.68
C THR A 169 -10.08 13.77 13.38
N GLN A 170 -8.84 13.33 13.29
CA GLN A 170 -8.01 13.44 12.08
C GLN A 170 -8.62 12.61 10.94
N PRO A 171 -8.56 13.10 9.69
CA PRO A 171 -8.94 12.31 8.53
C PRO A 171 -8.11 11.02 8.43
N ILE A 172 -8.77 9.88 8.28
CA ILE A 172 -8.09 8.63 7.88
C ILE A 172 -7.91 8.70 6.36
N VAL A 173 -6.70 9.06 5.93
CA VAL A 173 -6.42 9.35 4.51
C VAL A 173 -6.25 8.10 3.66
N ALA A 174 -5.80 6.99 4.24
CA ALA A 174 -5.52 5.76 3.51
C ALA A 174 -5.89 4.51 4.31
N ASN A 175 -6.24 3.43 3.59
CA ASN A 175 -6.25 2.06 4.10
C ASN A 175 -5.42 1.18 3.16
N GLN A 176 -4.28 0.68 3.65
CA GLN A 176 -3.38 -0.16 2.86
C GLN A 176 -3.78 -1.63 3.02
N VAL A 177 -4.24 -2.27 1.93
CA VAL A 177 -4.85 -3.60 1.94
C VAL A 177 -4.22 -4.52 0.91
N GLN A 178 -4.29 -5.84 1.12
CA GLN A 178 -3.86 -6.79 0.11
C GLN A 178 -4.79 -6.74 -1.10
N LEU A 179 -4.22 -6.51 -2.27
CA LEU A 179 -4.97 -6.53 -3.52
C LEU A 179 -4.05 -6.85 -4.70
N SER A 180 -4.40 -7.89 -5.42
CA SER A 180 -3.86 -8.23 -6.75
C SER A 180 -5.00 -8.75 -7.62
N ILE A 181 -4.76 -9.00 -8.91
CA ILE A 181 -5.79 -9.57 -9.80
C ILE A 181 -6.26 -10.93 -9.28
N THR A 182 -5.33 -11.76 -8.78
CA THR A 182 -5.58 -13.08 -8.23
C THR A 182 -6.00 -13.11 -6.76
N HIS A 183 -5.91 -11.97 -6.08
CA HIS A 183 -6.37 -11.78 -4.70
C HIS A 183 -7.19 -10.50 -4.61
N SER A 184 -8.37 -10.52 -5.19
CA SER A 184 -9.24 -9.35 -5.35
C SER A 184 -10.59 -9.49 -4.65
N THR A 185 -10.65 -10.24 -3.55
CA THR A 185 -11.89 -10.49 -2.79
C THR A 185 -12.63 -9.21 -2.43
N ILE A 186 -11.93 -8.14 -2.07
CA ILE A 186 -12.54 -6.84 -1.74
C ILE A 186 -13.28 -6.19 -2.94
N VAL A 187 -12.93 -6.56 -4.17
CA VAL A 187 -13.61 -6.14 -5.40
C VAL A 187 -14.68 -7.18 -5.79
N ALA A 188 -14.30 -8.47 -5.77
CA ALA A 188 -15.14 -9.58 -6.20
C ALA A 188 -16.44 -9.69 -5.38
N GLN A 189 -16.40 -9.50 -4.07
CA GLN A 189 -17.57 -9.59 -3.21
C GLN A 189 -18.69 -8.60 -3.59
N GLY A 190 -18.35 -7.40 -4.08
CA GLY A 190 -19.34 -6.44 -4.56
C GLY A 190 -20.00 -6.86 -5.87
N ILE A 191 -19.27 -7.59 -6.72
CA ILE A 191 -19.77 -8.13 -8.00
C ILE A 191 -20.62 -9.38 -7.76
N SER A 192 -20.16 -10.28 -6.88
CA SER A 192 -20.82 -11.55 -6.57
C SER A 192 -21.97 -11.42 -5.57
N SER A 193 -22.31 -10.22 -5.17
CA SER A 193 -23.40 -9.96 -4.22
C SER A 193 -24.71 -10.58 -4.72
N ASN A 194 -25.35 -11.37 -3.85
CA ASN A 194 -26.60 -12.07 -4.16
C ASN A 194 -26.52 -13.11 -5.31
N MET A 195 -25.34 -13.65 -5.61
CA MET A 195 -25.13 -14.72 -6.58
C MET A 195 -25.07 -16.09 -5.87
N ALA A 196 -25.90 -17.04 -6.29
CA ALA A 196 -25.88 -18.41 -5.75
C ALA A 196 -24.56 -19.11 -6.15
N GLY A 197 -23.91 -19.77 -5.16
CA GLY A 197 -22.69 -20.57 -5.40
C GLY A 197 -21.42 -19.76 -5.64
N ALA A 198 -21.43 -18.45 -5.42
CA ALA A 198 -20.25 -17.61 -5.51
C ALA A 198 -19.53 -17.53 -4.15
N ASP A 199 -18.38 -18.19 -4.03
CA ASP A 199 -17.56 -18.15 -2.80
C ASP A 199 -17.09 -16.75 -2.45
N ASP A 200 -16.90 -15.89 -3.45
CA ASP A 200 -16.52 -14.47 -3.29
C ASP A 200 -17.61 -13.63 -2.59
N SER A 201 -18.85 -14.13 -2.51
CA SER A 201 -19.91 -13.47 -1.73
C SER A 201 -19.70 -13.59 -0.23
N ILE A 202 -18.79 -14.48 0.22
CA ILE A 202 -18.44 -14.66 1.62
C ILE A 202 -17.61 -13.47 2.08
N THR A 203 -18.15 -12.72 3.00
CA THR A 203 -17.51 -11.56 3.60
C THR A 203 -16.36 -11.97 4.51
N ARG A 204 -15.11 -11.67 4.11
CA ARG A 204 -13.91 -11.92 4.92
C ARG A 204 -13.30 -10.67 5.52
N ASP A 205 -13.63 -9.50 5.00
CA ASP A 205 -13.05 -8.20 5.33
C ASP A 205 -14.07 -7.22 5.94
N GLY A 206 -15.16 -7.73 6.48
CA GLY A 206 -16.25 -6.92 7.04
C GLY A 206 -17.22 -6.40 5.99
N GLY A 207 -17.02 -6.68 4.70
CA GLY A 207 -17.90 -6.33 3.59
C GLY A 207 -17.86 -4.85 3.16
N GLY A 208 -17.95 -4.63 1.86
CA GLY A 208 -18.05 -3.30 1.27
C GLY A 208 -16.85 -2.40 1.49
N LEU A 209 -15.63 -2.95 1.66
CA LEU A 209 -14.43 -2.17 1.94
C LEU A 209 -14.16 -1.12 0.85
N VAL A 210 -14.30 -1.50 -0.42
CA VAL A 210 -14.10 -0.58 -1.56
C VAL A 210 -15.14 0.54 -1.54
N ASP A 211 -16.40 0.21 -1.31
CA ASP A 211 -17.49 1.21 -1.28
C ASP A 211 -17.37 2.12 -0.07
N HIS A 212 -17.06 1.57 1.11
CA HIS A 212 -16.81 2.36 2.31
C HIS A 212 -15.66 3.35 2.09
N ALA A 213 -14.55 2.92 1.50
CA ALA A 213 -13.42 3.78 1.19
C ALA A 213 -13.82 4.92 0.25
N ARG A 214 -14.59 4.62 -0.82
CA ARG A 214 -15.09 5.62 -1.78
C ARG A 214 -16.04 6.63 -1.15
N ILE A 215 -16.98 6.17 -0.30
CA ILE A 215 -17.94 7.03 0.39
C ILE A 215 -17.23 7.98 1.36
N ASN A 216 -16.21 7.50 2.04
CA ASN A 216 -15.50 8.24 3.08
C ASN A 216 -14.25 8.97 2.59
N GLY A 217 -13.96 8.95 1.28
CA GLY A 217 -12.77 9.58 0.71
C GLY A 217 -11.46 8.99 1.24
N ILE A 218 -11.41 7.67 1.47
CA ILE A 218 -10.21 6.96 1.91
C ILE A 218 -9.49 6.39 0.70
N THR A 219 -8.22 6.69 0.52
CA THR A 219 -7.41 6.13 -0.58
C THR A 219 -7.01 4.69 -0.26
N LEU A 220 -7.38 3.74 -1.12
CA LEU A 220 -6.93 2.37 -1.01
C LEU A 220 -5.52 2.22 -1.58
N GLN A 221 -4.63 1.59 -0.83
CA GLN A 221 -3.26 1.29 -1.25
C GLN A 221 -3.09 -0.24 -1.34
N ALA A 222 -2.88 -0.76 -2.54
CA ALA A 222 -2.75 -2.19 -2.84
C ALA A 222 -1.34 -2.69 -2.51
N TRP A 223 -1.15 -3.39 -1.38
CA TRP A 223 0.10 -4.09 -1.13
C TRP A 223 0.09 -5.49 -1.75
N SER A 224 1.27 -6.04 -2.06
CA SER A 224 1.45 -7.30 -2.80
C SER A 224 0.68 -7.37 -4.13
N PRO A 225 0.79 -6.34 -4.98
CA PRO A 225 -0.08 -6.19 -6.16
C PRO A 225 0.09 -7.27 -7.22
N PHE A 226 1.15 -8.08 -7.13
CA PHE A 226 1.48 -9.13 -8.10
C PHE A 226 1.54 -10.53 -7.48
N GLN A 227 1.15 -10.68 -6.20
CA GLN A 227 1.20 -11.97 -5.51
C GLN A 227 -0.06 -12.81 -5.70
N LYS A 228 0.10 -14.13 -5.63
CA LYS A 228 -0.96 -15.14 -5.69
C LYS A 228 -1.83 -15.21 -4.42
N GLY A 229 -1.80 -14.23 -3.53
CA GLY A 229 -2.45 -14.27 -2.22
C GLY A 229 -1.63 -15.00 -1.15
N ALA A 230 -2.29 -15.75 -0.27
CA ALA A 230 -1.65 -16.35 0.92
C ALA A 230 -0.59 -17.43 0.62
N GLN A 231 -0.61 -18.03 -0.55
CA GLN A 231 0.35 -19.08 -0.93
C GLN A 231 1.75 -18.55 -1.29
N GLY A 232 1.90 -17.23 -1.36
CA GLY A 232 3.15 -16.58 -1.74
C GLY A 232 3.51 -16.72 -3.21
N GLY A 233 4.60 -16.07 -3.61
CA GLY A 233 5.01 -16.00 -5.02
C GLY A 233 4.18 -15.02 -5.85
N VAL A 234 4.60 -14.81 -7.09
CA VAL A 234 3.90 -13.95 -8.05
C VAL A 234 3.08 -14.79 -9.03
N PHE A 235 2.03 -14.22 -9.60
CA PHE A 235 1.21 -14.93 -10.60
C PHE A 235 1.83 -14.93 -12.00
N PHE A 236 2.80 -14.06 -12.30
CA PHE A 236 3.51 -14.08 -13.58
C PHE A 236 4.22 -15.42 -13.79
N ASP A 237 4.14 -15.94 -15.00
CA ASP A 237 4.71 -17.24 -15.43
C ASP A 237 4.26 -18.45 -14.60
N SER A 238 3.16 -18.32 -13.87
CA SER A 238 2.61 -19.39 -13.03
C SER A 238 1.66 -20.29 -13.81
N GLU A 239 1.89 -21.60 -13.76
CA GLU A 239 1.00 -22.62 -14.34
C GLU A 239 -0.43 -22.52 -13.78
N ASP A 240 -0.60 -22.15 -12.51
CA ASP A 240 -1.92 -22.00 -11.88
C ASP A 240 -2.73 -20.83 -12.46
N HIS A 241 -2.05 -19.89 -13.15
CA HIS A 241 -2.65 -18.68 -13.71
C HIS A 241 -2.37 -18.53 -15.21
N ARG A 242 -2.37 -19.64 -15.94
CA ARG A 242 -2.03 -19.69 -17.38
C ARG A 242 -2.94 -18.78 -18.22
N GLU A 243 -4.23 -18.80 -17.98
CA GLU A 243 -5.20 -17.97 -18.71
C GLU A 243 -4.98 -16.47 -18.44
N LEU A 244 -4.73 -16.12 -17.17
CA LEU A 244 -4.40 -14.76 -16.80
C LEU A 244 -3.10 -14.29 -17.48
N ASN A 245 -2.06 -15.12 -17.46
CA ASN A 245 -0.78 -14.76 -18.10
C ASN A 245 -0.93 -14.57 -19.61
N ALA A 246 -1.69 -15.42 -20.29
CA ALA A 246 -1.97 -15.24 -21.72
C ALA A 246 -2.71 -13.93 -22.02
N GLU A 247 -3.67 -13.53 -21.19
CA GLU A 247 -4.40 -12.28 -21.36
C GLU A 247 -3.52 -11.05 -21.03
N LEU A 248 -2.64 -11.16 -19.99
CA LEU A 248 -1.66 -10.12 -19.66
C LEU A 248 -0.69 -9.90 -20.83
N GLU A 249 -0.16 -10.97 -21.43
CA GLU A 249 0.75 -10.91 -22.59
C GLU A 249 0.05 -10.29 -23.81
N ARG A 250 -1.17 -10.73 -24.13
CA ARG A 250 -1.96 -10.19 -25.24
C ARG A 250 -2.18 -8.68 -25.11
N LEU A 251 -2.48 -8.20 -23.90
CA LEU A 251 -2.68 -6.78 -23.65
C LEU A 251 -1.35 -6.03 -23.62
N ALA A 252 -0.29 -6.63 -23.08
CA ALA A 252 1.05 -6.07 -23.09
C ALA A 252 1.54 -5.79 -24.54
N GLU A 253 1.32 -6.73 -25.46
CA GLU A 253 1.60 -6.54 -26.88
C GLU A 253 0.78 -5.41 -27.47
N LYS A 254 -0.54 -5.39 -27.24
CA LYS A 254 -1.45 -4.34 -27.73
C LYS A 254 -1.01 -2.95 -27.33
N TYR A 255 -0.65 -2.77 -26.06
CA TYR A 255 -0.28 -1.47 -25.49
C TYR A 255 1.21 -1.16 -25.60
N ARG A 256 2.03 -2.11 -26.08
CA ARG A 256 3.51 -2.03 -26.17
C ARG A 256 4.17 -1.74 -24.82
N VAL A 257 3.74 -2.46 -23.81
CA VAL A 257 4.25 -2.40 -22.44
C VAL A 257 4.53 -3.83 -21.93
N THR A 258 4.99 -3.95 -20.68
CA THR A 258 5.17 -5.26 -20.05
C THR A 258 3.90 -5.78 -19.38
N PRO A 259 3.77 -7.09 -19.09
CA PRO A 259 2.69 -7.65 -18.28
C PRO A 259 2.57 -6.99 -16.90
N ILE A 260 3.69 -6.56 -16.31
CA ILE A 260 3.70 -5.80 -15.04
C ILE A 260 2.94 -4.47 -15.16
N ALA A 261 3.11 -3.77 -16.27
CA ALA A 261 2.36 -2.53 -16.54
C ALA A 261 0.85 -2.79 -16.65
N ILE A 262 0.43 -3.88 -17.31
CA ILE A 262 -0.98 -4.26 -17.41
C ILE A 262 -1.56 -4.60 -16.03
N ALA A 263 -0.85 -5.38 -15.23
CA ALA A 263 -1.27 -5.73 -13.87
C ALA A 263 -1.38 -4.49 -12.96
N THR A 264 -0.45 -3.54 -13.09
CA THR A 264 -0.53 -2.24 -12.41
C THR A 264 -1.75 -1.46 -12.88
N ALA A 265 -1.98 -1.40 -14.21
CA ALA A 265 -3.11 -0.69 -14.81
C ALA A 265 -4.45 -1.26 -14.37
N TRP A 266 -4.55 -2.56 -14.14
CA TRP A 266 -5.78 -3.19 -13.65
C TRP A 266 -6.22 -2.56 -12.30
N ILE A 267 -5.29 -2.34 -11.38
CA ILE A 267 -5.56 -1.71 -10.07
C ILE A 267 -5.83 -0.21 -10.25
N THR A 268 -4.95 0.51 -10.95
CA THR A 268 -5.02 1.98 -11.08
C THR A 268 -6.19 2.45 -11.94
N ARG A 269 -6.74 1.57 -12.80
CA ARG A 269 -7.93 1.83 -13.62
C ARG A 269 -9.22 1.89 -12.80
N HIS A 270 -9.22 1.27 -11.61
CA HIS A 270 -10.42 1.23 -10.78
C HIS A 270 -10.86 2.65 -10.36
N PRO A 271 -12.17 2.96 -10.42
CA PRO A 271 -12.66 4.33 -10.13
C PRO A 271 -12.53 4.76 -8.66
N ALA A 272 -12.11 3.87 -7.76
CA ALA A 272 -11.75 4.23 -6.39
C ALA A 272 -10.44 5.03 -6.28
N GLY A 273 -9.69 5.21 -7.38
CA GLY A 273 -8.43 5.95 -7.36
C GLY A 273 -7.35 5.27 -6.51
N MET A 274 -7.20 3.95 -6.68
CA MET A 274 -6.29 3.15 -5.86
C MET A 274 -4.82 3.41 -6.19
N GLN A 275 -3.96 3.27 -5.18
CA GLN A 275 -2.51 3.27 -5.32
C GLN A 275 -1.96 1.85 -5.32
N VAL A 276 -0.84 1.63 -5.99
CA VAL A 276 -0.10 0.35 -6.04
C VAL A 276 1.19 0.49 -5.24
N VAL A 277 1.36 -0.34 -4.20
CA VAL A 277 2.58 -0.38 -3.38
C VAL A 277 3.50 -1.47 -3.90
N LEU A 278 4.57 -1.07 -4.57
CA LEU A 278 5.54 -1.99 -5.15
C LEU A 278 6.40 -2.62 -4.07
N GLY A 279 6.60 -3.94 -4.14
CA GLY A 279 7.49 -4.67 -3.23
C GLY A 279 8.80 -5.13 -3.91
N THR A 280 9.12 -4.64 -5.10
CA THR A 280 10.33 -4.98 -5.84
C THR A 280 11.49 -4.06 -5.50
N THR A 281 12.70 -4.62 -5.49
CA THR A 281 13.97 -3.86 -5.43
C THR A 281 14.69 -3.84 -6.78
N ASN A 282 14.04 -4.31 -7.84
CA ASN A 282 14.59 -4.28 -9.20
C ASN A 282 14.14 -2.99 -9.90
N PRO A 283 15.05 -2.09 -10.29
CA PRO A 283 14.73 -0.82 -10.95
C PRO A 283 13.93 -0.98 -12.24
N GLY A 284 14.25 -1.98 -13.07
CA GLY A 284 13.51 -2.28 -14.30
C GLY A 284 12.04 -2.58 -14.03
N ARG A 285 11.74 -3.37 -13.00
CA ARG A 285 10.35 -3.65 -12.60
C ARG A 285 9.62 -2.43 -12.04
N VAL A 286 10.33 -1.50 -11.42
CA VAL A 286 9.75 -0.20 -10.98
C VAL A 286 9.34 0.61 -12.21
N THR A 287 10.21 0.70 -13.21
CA THR A 287 9.92 1.36 -14.50
C THR A 287 8.73 0.71 -15.20
N ASP A 288 8.70 -0.62 -15.26
CA ASP A 288 7.58 -1.38 -15.85
C ASP A 288 6.25 -1.09 -15.15
N ALA A 289 6.23 -1.11 -13.83
CA ALA A 289 5.01 -0.81 -13.07
C ALA A 289 4.57 0.65 -13.27
N ALA A 290 5.51 1.59 -13.28
CA ALA A 290 5.22 3.01 -13.52
C ALA A 290 4.57 3.26 -14.90
N ALA A 291 4.95 2.48 -15.92
CA ALA A 291 4.32 2.53 -17.25
C ALA A 291 2.82 2.15 -17.22
N GLY A 292 2.38 1.37 -16.23
CA GLY A 292 0.96 1.03 -16.01
C GLY A 292 0.13 2.11 -15.31
N SER A 293 0.77 3.14 -14.79
CA SER A 293 0.15 4.17 -13.94
C SER A 293 -1.10 4.84 -14.55
N ASP A 294 -1.09 5.14 -15.84
CA ASP A 294 -2.19 5.82 -16.55
C ASP A 294 -2.61 5.11 -17.85
N LEU A 295 -2.42 3.80 -17.91
CA LEU A 295 -2.75 3.01 -19.09
C LEU A 295 -4.26 2.85 -19.20
N PRO A 296 -4.87 3.21 -20.36
CA PRO A 296 -6.33 3.33 -20.48
C PRO A 296 -6.98 1.97 -20.80
N LEU A 297 -6.90 0.99 -19.90
CA LEU A 297 -7.64 -0.25 -20.06
C LEU A 297 -9.12 0.03 -20.26
N THR A 298 -9.70 -0.55 -21.28
CA THR A 298 -11.15 -0.51 -21.49
C THR A 298 -11.87 -1.29 -20.40
N ARG A 299 -13.17 -1.08 -20.27
CA ARG A 299 -14.00 -1.87 -19.33
C ARG A 299 -13.95 -3.37 -19.67
N SER A 300 -14.00 -3.74 -20.94
CA SER A 300 -13.94 -5.14 -21.38
C SER A 300 -12.62 -5.79 -21.06
N GLU A 301 -11.50 -5.10 -21.23
CA GLU A 301 -10.16 -5.60 -20.88
C GLU A 301 -9.99 -5.77 -19.37
N TRP A 302 -10.50 -4.82 -18.60
CA TRP A 302 -10.47 -4.92 -17.13
C TRP A 302 -11.21 -6.15 -16.63
N TYR A 303 -12.44 -6.38 -17.14
CA TYR A 303 -13.23 -7.56 -16.80
C TYR A 303 -12.65 -8.86 -17.40
N GLY A 304 -12.04 -8.79 -18.58
CA GLY A 304 -11.34 -9.94 -19.19
C GLY A 304 -10.21 -10.46 -18.31
N LEU A 305 -9.38 -9.56 -17.77
CA LEU A 305 -8.35 -9.91 -16.80
C LEU A 305 -8.94 -10.49 -15.50
N PHE A 306 -10.03 -9.94 -15.02
CA PHE A 306 -10.71 -10.40 -13.82
C PHE A 306 -11.28 -11.83 -14.00
N GLN A 307 -11.89 -12.11 -15.15
CA GLN A 307 -12.37 -13.45 -15.52
C GLN A 307 -11.21 -14.44 -15.69
N ALA A 308 -10.15 -14.04 -16.38
CA ALA A 308 -8.96 -14.88 -16.59
C ALA A 308 -8.24 -15.23 -15.27
N ALA A 309 -8.44 -14.43 -14.21
CA ALA A 309 -7.98 -14.74 -12.86
C ALA A 309 -8.90 -15.72 -12.10
N GLY A 310 -9.99 -16.21 -12.72
CA GLY A 310 -10.90 -17.18 -12.14
C GLY A 310 -12.14 -16.60 -11.46
N HIS A 311 -12.39 -15.30 -11.58
CA HIS A 311 -13.59 -14.69 -10.98
C HIS A 311 -14.81 -14.84 -11.91
N ASN A 312 -15.96 -15.07 -11.29
CA ASN A 312 -17.22 -15.16 -12.05
C ASN A 312 -17.70 -13.77 -12.47
N VAL A 313 -17.90 -13.62 -13.78
CA VAL A 313 -18.62 -12.48 -14.37
C VAL A 313 -19.67 -13.06 -15.30
N PRO A 314 -20.94 -12.65 -15.18
CA PRO A 314 -22.02 -13.17 -16.04
C PRO A 314 -21.78 -12.90 -17.53
#